data_650e2f3f620101a763977145b20570e7
#
_entry.id   650e2f3f620101a763977145b20570e7
#
_cell.length_a   1.000
_cell.length_b   1.000
_cell.length_c   1.000
_cell.angle_alpha   90.00
_cell.angle_beta   90.00
_cell.angle_gamma   90.00
#
_symmetry.space_group_name_H-M   'P 1'
#
loop_
_entity.id
_entity.type
_entity.pdbx_description
1 polymer ?
#
loop_
_entity_poly.entity_id
_entity_poly.type
_entity_poly.pdbx_seq_one_letter_code
_entity_poly.pdbx_strand_id
1 'polypeptide(L)'
;KTNEKGKLLNLFRTKKFVEENFEADKQLIIDKYNELGYRDAMIVKDSIKSYDDRTVDIFMENEEGQKYYLRNVTWVGNTLYPSEQLNFLLRMKKGDVYNQKLLEERTSTDEDAIGNLYYNNGYLFYSLDPVEVNIVGDSIDLEMRIFEGRQATINKVSINGNDRLYENVVRRELRTRPGQLFSREDLMRSMREIQQMGHFDPEQIQPDIQPKPEDGTVDIGYDLVSKANDQVEFSAGWGQTGIIGKLSLKFTNFSVANLLHPGENYRGILPQGDGQTLTISGQTNAKYYQSYSVSFYDPWFGGKRPNAFSVSAFYSRQTDISSRYYNSSYFNNYYNSMYSGYGGYGMYNYGNYNNYENYYDPDKSIQMWGLAVMFGKRLKWPDDYFQFTAELSYQRYILSDWQYFPVTNGK
;
A
#
# COMPACT_ATOMS: atom_id res chain seq x y z
N LYS A 1 18.18 4.80 -18.03
CA LYS A 1 18.84 4.57 -16.72
C LYS A 1 20.31 4.95 -16.78
N THR A 2 20.91 4.99 -17.95
CA THR A 2 22.28 5.48 -18.20
C THR A 2 22.31 7.01 -18.11
N ASN A 3 23.13 7.58 -17.22
CA ASN A 3 23.10 9.02 -16.92
C ASN A 3 24.36 9.75 -17.42
N GLU A 4 24.15 10.92 -18.04
CA GLU A 4 25.25 11.82 -18.46
C GLU A 4 25.99 12.44 -17.27
N LYS A 5 27.29 12.70 -17.47
CA LYS A 5 28.16 13.40 -16.54
C LYS A 5 27.79 14.90 -16.52
N GLY A 6 27.45 15.47 -15.39
CA GLY A 6 27.57 16.92 -15.25
C GLY A 6 26.41 17.78 -14.78
N LYS A 7 25.33 17.25 -14.21
CA LYS A 7 24.30 18.11 -13.59
C LYS A 7 24.33 17.98 -12.06
N LEU A 8 24.47 19.11 -11.37
CA LEU A 8 24.53 19.24 -9.90
C LEU A 8 23.32 18.59 -9.18
N LEU A 9 22.20 18.46 -9.88
CA LEU A 9 20.96 17.84 -9.40
C LEU A 9 21.00 16.29 -9.34
N ASN A 10 22.06 15.65 -9.85
CA ASN A 10 22.19 14.20 -9.92
C ASN A 10 23.14 13.61 -8.85
N LEU A 11 23.34 14.29 -7.73
CA LEU A 11 24.25 13.87 -6.65
C LEU A 11 23.94 12.48 -6.06
N PHE A 12 22.70 12.01 -6.16
CA PHE A 12 22.26 10.72 -5.64
C PHE A 12 21.98 9.65 -6.70
N ARG A 13 22.25 9.93 -7.99
CA ARG A 13 22.10 8.93 -9.06
C ARG A 13 23.43 8.26 -9.35
N THR A 14 23.41 6.95 -9.44
CA THR A 14 24.57 6.14 -9.86
C THR A 14 24.96 6.52 -11.28
N LYS A 15 26.22 6.94 -11.45
CA LYS A 15 26.82 7.29 -12.75
C LYS A 15 27.63 6.11 -13.31
N LYS A 16 27.41 4.91 -12.79
CA LYS A 16 28.14 3.72 -13.20
C LYS A 16 27.49 3.14 -14.45
N PHE A 17 28.26 2.86 -15.47
CA PHE A 17 27.81 2.08 -16.61
C PHE A 17 27.54 0.65 -16.16
N VAL A 18 26.37 0.15 -16.49
CA VAL A 18 25.93 -1.24 -16.25
C VAL A 18 25.36 -1.74 -17.56
N GLU A 19 25.93 -2.80 -18.11
CA GLU A 19 25.58 -3.35 -19.41
C GLU A 19 24.11 -3.75 -19.53
N GLU A 20 23.58 -4.40 -18.50
CA GLU A 20 22.16 -4.76 -18.43
C GLU A 20 21.23 -3.53 -18.51
N ASN A 21 21.59 -2.43 -17.86
CA ASN A 21 20.83 -1.18 -17.95
C ASN A 21 20.93 -0.56 -19.35
N PHE A 22 22.07 -0.71 -20.02
CA PHE A 22 22.26 -0.18 -21.37
C PHE A 22 21.40 -0.91 -22.39
N GLU A 23 21.28 -2.25 -22.29
CA GLU A 23 20.36 -3.02 -23.14
C GLU A 23 18.89 -2.60 -22.91
N ALA A 24 18.50 -2.43 -21.63
CA ALA A 24 17.18 -1.90 -21.32
C ALA A 24 16.95 -0.48 -21.86
N ASP A 25 17.98 0.39 -21.83
CA ASP A 25 17.88 1.76 -22.34
C ASP A 25 17.78 1.78 -23.88
N LYS A 26 18.39 0.83 -24.60
CA LYS A 26 18.21 0.68 -26.06
C LYS A 26 16.74 0.37 -26.40
N GLN A 27 16.11 -0.54 -25.65
CA GLN A 27 14.70 -0.84 -25.86
C GLN A 27 13.83 0.39 -25.59
N LEU A 28 14.10 1.16 -24.53
CA LEU A 28 13.37 2.40 -24.22
C LEU A 28 13.48 3.46 -25.34
N ILE A 29 14.61 3.49 -26.07
CA ILE A 29 14.76 4.38 -27.23
C ILE A 29 13.83 3.94 -28.36
N ILE A 30 13.82 2.65 -28.70
CA ILE A 30 12.92 2.10 -29.71
C ILE A 30 11.45 2.32 -29.33
N ASP A 31 11.09 2.03 -28.09
CA ASP A 31 9.73 2.27 -27.57
C ASP A 31 9.34 3.75 -27.70
N LYS A 32 10.30 4.68 -27.48
CA LYS A 32 10.04 6.11 -27.65
C LYS A 32 9.82 6.51 -29.12
N TYR A 33 10.56 5.92 -30.04
CA TYR A 33 10.32 6.11 -31.46
C TYR A 33 8.94 5.54 -31.88
N ASN A 34 8.59 4.34 -31.42
CA ASN A 34 7.29 3.73 -31.67
C ASN A 34 6.14 4.59 -31.09
N GLU A 35 6.31 5.19 -29.92
CA GLU A 35 5.34 6.14 -29.32
C GLU A 35 5.16 7.39 -30.23
N LEU A 36 6.20 7.82 -30.91
CA LEU A 36 6.17 8.97 -31.84
C LEU A 36 5.70 8.61 -33.25
N GLY A 37 5.41 7.33 -33.52
CA GLY A 37 4.89 6.83 -34.78
C GLY A 37 5.95 6.27 -35.74
N TYR A 38 7.19 6.17 -35.29
CA TYR A 38 8.29 5.57 -36.09
C TYR A 38 8.33 4.07 -35.79
N ARG A 39 7.41 3.34 -36.37
CA ARG A 39 7.21 1.90 -36.14
C ARG A 39 8.42 1.06 -36.50
N ASP A 40 9.15 1.44 -37.60
CA ASP A 40 10.26 0.68 -38.15
C ASP A 40 11.61 1.15 -37.57
N ALA A 41 11.59 1.97 -36.53
CA ALA A 41 12.79 2.48 -35.89
C ALA A 41 13.64 1.36 -35.31
N MET A 42 14.93 1.37 -35.63
CA MET A 42 15.88 0.38 -35.15
C MET A 42 17.23 1.00 -34.79
N ILE A 43 17.96 0.35 -33.91
CA ILE A 43 19.37 0.67 -33.65
C ILE A 43 20.21 -0.20 -34.57
N VAL A 44 20.85 0.47 -35.55
CA VAL A 44 21.67 -0.21 -36.58
C VAL A 44 23.00 -0.63 -36.01
N LYS A 45 23.56 0.21 -35.16
CA LYS A 45 24.92 -0.03 -34.59
C LYS A 45 25.03 0.65 -33.23
N ASP A 46 25.62 -0.06 -32.32
CA ASP A 46 26.06 0.50 -31.05
C ASP A 46 27.51 0.12 -30.76
N SER A 47 28.21 0.98 -30.08
CA SER A 47 29.60 0.71 -29.66
C SER A 47 29.90 1.46 -28.36
N ILE A 48 30.65 0.80 -27.50
CA ILE A 48 31.12 1.34 -26.24
C ILE A 48 32.65 1.43 -26.34
N LYS A 49 33.19 2.61 -26.12
CA LYS A 49 34.65 2.84 -26.11
C LYS A 49 35.06 3.38 -24.75
N SER A 50 36.16 2.89 -24.22
CA SER A 50 36.79 3.51 -23.06
C SER A 50 37.31 4.88 -23.43
N TYR A 51 36.88 5.93 -22.73
CA TYR A 51 37.40 7.27 -22.88
C TYR A 51 38.62 7.48 -21.97
N ASP A 52 38.52 7.03 -20.73
CA ASP A 52 39.59 7.00 -19.74
C ASP A 52 39.41 5.78 -18.81
N ASP A 53 40.27 5.66 -17.76
CA ASP A 53 40.22 4.55 -16.81
C ASP A 53 38.92 4.46 -16.00
N ARG A 54 38.04 5.47 -16.11
CA ARG A 54 36.81 5.60 -15.27
C ARG A 54 35.56 5.91 -16.07
N THR A 55 35.68 6.24 -17.36
CA THR A 55 34.54 6.67 -18.18
C THR A 55 34.50 5.94 -19.52
N VAL A 56 33.29 5.75 -20.04
CA VAL A 56 33.05 5.19 -21.37
C VAL A 56 32.24 6.17 -22.22
N ASP A 57 32.55 6.20 -23.51
CA ASP A 57 31.75 6.85 -24.53
C ASP A 57 30.84 5.82 -25.19
N ILE A 58 29.57 6.16 -25.33
CA ILE A 58 28.57 5.32 -25.98
C ILE A 58 28.17 5.98 -27.28
N PHE A 59 28.35 5.26 -28.38
CA PHE A 59 27.95 5.66 -29.72
C PHE A 59 26.78 4.78 -30.16
N MET A 60 25.69 5.40 -30.61
CA MET A 60 24.54 4.71 -31.18
C MET A 60 24.17 5.34 -32.52
N GLU A 61 23.93 4.50 -33.50
CA GLU A 61 23.44 4.86 -34.84
C GLU A 61 22.03 4.30 -34.97
N ASN A 62 21.05 5.20 -35.09
CA ASN A 62 19.65 4.85 -35.15
C ASN A 62 19.12 5.12 -36.56
N GLU A 63 18.32 4.21 -37.09
CA GLU A 63 17.53 4.41 -38.29
C GLU A 63 16.06 4.58 -37.83
N GLU A 64 15.48 5.77 -38.10
CA GLU A 64 14.16 6.13 -37.59
C GLU A 64 13.04 5.49 -38.45
N GLY A 65 13.31 5.30 -39.75
CA GLY A 65 12.31 4.86 -40.70
C GLY A 65 11.28 5.95 -41.03
N GLN A 66 10.09 5.52 -41.48
CA GLN A 66 8.98 6.41 -41.83
C GLN A 66 8.03 6.57 -40.65
N LYS A 67 7.45 7.77 -40.53
CA LYS A 67 6.40 8.02 -39.52
C LYS A 67 5.06 7.57 -40.10
N TYR A 68 4.31 6.78 -39.27
CA TYR A 68 3.03 6.22 -39.67
C TYR A 68 1.85 6.87 -38.94
N TYR A 69 0.69 6.87 -39.61
CA TYR A 69 -0.58 7.40 -39.11
C TYR A 69 -1.66 6.34 -39.19
N LEU A 70 -2.61 6.39 -38.27
CA LEU A 70 -3.76 5.49 -38.28
C LEU A 70 -4.78 5.93 -39.34
N ARG A 71 -5.06 5.06 -40.30
CA ARG A 71 -6.05 5.35 -41.36
C ARG A 71 -7.45 4.84 -41.02
N ASN A 72 -7.54 3.60 -40.53
CA ASN A 72 -8.79 2.99 -40.16
C ASN A 72 -8.60 1.98 -39.05
N VAL A 73 -9.64 1.80 -38.19
CA VAL A 73 -9.71 0.75 -37.16
C VAL A 73 -11.00 -0.02 -37.38
N THR A 74 -10.87 -1.32 -37.58
CA THR A 74 -12.01 -2.22 -37.74
C THR A 74 -12.00 -3.27 -36.64
N TRP A 75 -13.17 -3.67 -36.18
CA TRP A 75 -13.34 -4.66 -35.12
C TRP A 75 -13.95 -5.93 -35.69
N VAL A 76 -13.40 -7.07 -35.36
CA VAL A 76 -13.86 -8.38 -35.81
C VAL A 76 -13.99 -9.32 -34.62
N GLY A 77 -15.15 -9.95 -34.47
CA GLY A 77 -15.41 -10.91 -33.39
C GLY A 77 -16.00 -10.31 -32.12
N ASN A 78 -16.23 -9.01 -32.08
CA ASN A 78 -16.82 -8.30 -30.93
C ASN A 78 -18.37 -8.44 -30.96
N THR A 79 -18.90 -9.48 -30.33
CA THR A 79 -20.37 -9.71 -30.27
C THR A 79 -21.02 -9.12 -29.02
N LEU A 80 -20.25 -8.96 -27.92
CA LEU A 80 -20.73 -8.49 -26.63
C LEU A 80 -20.75 -6.97 -26.52
N TYR A 81 -19.75 -6.31 -27.08
CA TYR A 81 -19.58 -4.87 -26.97
C TYR A 81 -19.57 -4.24 -28.36
N PRO A 82 -20.37 -3.17 -28.60
CA PRO A 82 -20.41 -2.49 -29.89
C PRO A 82 -19.07 -1.80 -30.21
N SER A 83 -18.74 -1.73 -31.51
CA SER A 83 -17.48 -1.14 -31.97
C SER A 83 -17.31 0.33 -31.56
N GLU A 84 -18.38 1.07 -31.36
CA GLU A 84 -18.35 2.46 -30.87
C GLU A 84 -17.83 2.55 -29.46
N GLN A 85 -18.22 1.63 -28.56
CA GLN A 85 -17.73 1.55 -27.20
C GLN A 85 -16.25 1.18 -27.17
N LEU A 86 -15.84 0.21 -27.98
CA LEU A 86 -14.45 -0.23 -28.06
C LEU A 86 -13.55 0.89 -28.63
N ASN A 87 -14.01 1.62 -29.64
CA ASN A 87 -13.31 2.80 -30.16
C ASN A 87 -13.18 3.91 -29.12
N PHE A 88 -14.21 4.11 -28.30
CA PHE A 88 -14.15 5.09 -27.21
C PHE A 88 -13.07 4.72 -26.17
N LEU A 89 -12.93 3.44 -25.83
CA LEU A 89 -11.92 2.93 -24.91
C LEU A 89 -10.52 2.93 -25.53
N LEU A 90 -10.41 2.64 -26.83
CA LEU A 90 -9.13 2.63 -27.55
C LEU A 90 -8.47 4.00 -27.58
N ARG A 91 -9.25 5.09 -27.62
CA ARG A 91 -8.77 6.49 -27.66
C ARG A 91 -7.81 6.81 -28.82
N MET A 92 -7.85 6.03 -29.88
CA MET A 92 -7.10 6.27 -31.12
C MET A 92 -8.10 6.53 -32.24
N LYS A 93 -7.84 7.56 -33.06
CA LYS A 93 -8.74 8.00 -34.14
C LYS A 93 -8.02 8.02 -35.47
N LYS A 94 -8.81 7.98 -36.53
CA LYS A 94 -8.28 8.18 -37.89
C LYS A 94 -7.52 9.49 -37.98
N GLY A 95 -6.28 9.43 -38.50
CA GLY A 95 -5.37 10.55 -38.65
C GLY A 95 -4.41 10.77 -37.48
N ASP A 96 -4.62 10.05 -36.37
CA ASP A 96 -3.67 10.09 -35.25
C ASP A 96 -2.35 9.40 -35.65
N VAL A 97 -1.29 9.80 -34.99
CA VAL A 97 0.01 9.12 -35.10
C VAL A 97 -0.15 7.68 -34.60
N TYR A 98 0.36 6.71 -35.36
CA TYR A 98 0.34 5.31 -34.96
C TYR A 98 1.26 5.11 -33.75
N ASN A 99 0.67 5.05 -32.59
CA ASN A 99 1.35 4.90 -31.31
C ASN A 99 1.16 3.49 -30.76
N GLN A 100 2.15 2.63 -30.99
CA GLN A 100 2.10 1.23 -30.58
C GLN A 100 2.03 1.07 -29.06
N LYS A 101 2.69 1.93 -28.31
CA LYS A 101 2.62 1.90 -26.85
C LYS A 101 1.23 2.24 -26.34
N LEU A 102 0.61 3.29 -26.90
CA LEU A 102 -0.78 3.64 -26.55
C LEU A 102 -1.74 2.50 -26.90
N LEU A 103 -1.52 1.83 -28.04
CA LEU A 103 -2.32 0.68 -28.45
C LEU A 103 -2.25 -0.44 -27.40
N GLU A 104 -1.04 -0.78 -26.94
CA GLU A 104 -0.83 -1.78 -25.89
C GLU A 104 -1.45 -1.36 -24.55
N GLU A 105 -1.24 -0.11 -24.14
CA GLU A 105 -1.83 0.45 -22.91
C GLU A 105 -3.35 0.33 -22.94
N ARG A 106 -3.99 0.77 -24.04
CA ARG A 106 -5.45 0.79 -24.16
C ARG A 106 -6.08 -0.58 -24.40
N THR A 107 -5.33 -1.55 -24.89
CA THR A 107 -5.84 -2.92 -25.10
C THR A 107 -5.66 -3.82 -23.87
N SER A 108 -4.58 -3.65 -23.08
CA SER A 108 -4.22 -4.63 -22.05
C SER A 108 -3.73 -4.07 -20.72
N THR A 109 -3.01 -2.92 -20.69
CA THR A 109 -2.23 -2.51 -19.51
C THR A 109 -2.98 -1.56 -18.58
N ASP A 110 -3.72 -0.60 -19.14
CA ASP A 110 -4.46 0.41 -18.37
C ASP A 110 -5.58 -0.21 -17.52
N GLU A 111 -5.97 0.45 -16.42
CA GLU A 111 -7.10 0.02 -15.60
C GLU A 111 -8.41 0.00 -16.39
N ASP A 112 -8.59 0.93 -17.30
CA ASP A 112 -9.76 1.02 -18.21
C ASP A 112 -9.46 0.44 -19.61
N ALA A 113 -8.46 -0.45 -19.74
CA ALA A 113 -8.15 -1.16 -20.96
C ALA A 113 -9.32 -2.04 -21.42
N ILE A 114 -9.40 -2.23 -22.74
CA ILE A 114 -10.44 -3.07 -23.37
C ILE A 114 -10.43 -4.49 -22.79
N GLY A 115 -9.23 -5.08 -22.57
CA GLY A 115 -9.12 -6.40 -21.95
C GLY A 115 -9.76 -6.50 -20.57
N ASN A 116 -9.68 -5.44 -19.77
CA ASN A 116 -10.29 -5.43 -18.44
C ASN A 116 -11.82 -5.41 -18.49
N LEU A 117 -12.41 -4.81 -19.53
CA LEU A 117 -13.86 -4.87 -19.75
C LEU A 117 -14.34 -6.33 -19.88
N TYR A 118 -13.59 -7.17 -20.57
CA TYR A 118 -13.89 -8.60 -20.73
C TYR A 118 -13.54 -9.39 -19.47
N TYR A 119 -12.32 -9.22 -18.93
CA TYR A 119 -11.84 -9.98 -17.75
C TYR A 119 -12.69 -9.72 -16.50
N ASN A 120 -13.20 -8.50 -16.32
CA ASN A 120 -14.03 -8.16 -15.15
C ASN A 120 -15.46 -8.73 -15.26
N ASN A 121 -15.87 -9.15 -16.46
CA ASN A 121 -17.14 -9.79 -16.72
C ASN A 121 -17.03 -11.31 -16.94
N GLY A 122 -15.94 -11.93 -16.52
CA GLY A 122 -15.76 -13.37 -16.52
C GLY A 122 -15.13 -13.96 -17.78
N TYR A 123 -14.83 -13.17 -18.81
CA TYR A 123 -14.29 -13.68 -20.07
C TYR A 123 -12.78 -13.90 -19.97
N LEU A 124 -12.38 -14.88 -19.13
CA LEU A 124 -10.95 -15.19 -18.89
C LEU A 124 -10.24 -15.70 -20.15
N PHE A 125 -10.99 -16.34 -21.08
CA PHE A 125 -10.45 -16.88 -22.32
C PHE A 125 -10.45 -15.87 -23.48
N TYR A 126 -10.75 -14.60 -23.19
CA TYR A 126 -10.70 -13.51 -24.14
C TYR A 126 -9.26 -13.29 -24.63
N SER A 127 -9.15 -13.01 -25.93
CA SER A 127 -7.93 -12.51 -26.54
C SER A 127 -8.24 -11.41 -27.56
N LEU A 128 -7.34 -10.46 -27.68
CA LEU A 128 -7.36 -9.40 -28.67
C LEU A 128 -6.02 -9.39 -29.40
N ASP A 129 -6.10 -9.49 -30.72
CA ASP A 129 -4.93 -9.44 -31.61
C ASP A 129 -5.08 -8.26 -32.58
N PRO A 130 -4.33 -7.16 -32.35
CA PRO A 130 -4.27 -6.04 -33.27
C PRO A 130 -3.42 -6.41 -34.50
N VAL A 131 -4.06 -6.48 -35.69
CA VAL A 131 -3.41 -6.85 -36.93
C VAL A 131 -3.36 -5.67 -37.90
N GLU A 132 -2.17 -5.34 -38.37
CA GLU A 132 -1.99 -4.37 -39.45
C GLU A 132 -2.32 -5.04 -40.79
N VAL A 133 -3.54 -4.80 -41.29
CA VAL A 133 -4.04 -5.49 -42.49
C VAL A 133 -3.62 -4.82 -43.79
N ASN A 134 -3.33 -3.53 -43.77
CA ASN A 134 -2.92 -2.80 -44.97
C ASN A 134 -2.08 -1.58 -44.61
N ILE A 135 -1.07 -1.31 -45.44
CA ILE A 135 -0.23 -0.12 -45.32
C ILE A 135 -0.24 0.58 -46.68
N VAL A 136 -0.74 1.81 -46.70
CA VAL A 136 -0.77 2.64 -47.91
C VAL A 136 0.02 3.92 -47.68
N GLY A 137 1.22 3.97 -48.23
CA GLY A 137 2.16 5.08 -47.98
C GLY A 137 2.57 5.14 -46.52
N ASP A 138 2.17 6.20 -45.83
CA ASP A 138 2.43 6.45 -44.41
C ASP A 138 1.25 6.07 -43.50
N SER A 139 0.24 5.39 -44.04
CA SER A 139 -1.04 5.17 -43.34
C SER A 139 -1.32 3.68 -43.13
N ILE A 140 -1.69 3.31 -41.91
CA ILE A 140 -1.94 1.93 -41.47
C ILE A 140 -3.45 1.71 -41.25
N ASP A 141 -3.97 0.60 -41.76
CA ASP A 141 -5.26 0.06 -41.38
C ASP A 141 -5.07 -1.02 -40.32
N LEU A 142 -5.75 -0.85 -39.20
CA LEU A 142 -5.68 -1.76 -38.07
C LEU A 142 -6.98 -2.57 -37.95
N GLU A 143 -6.86 -3.89 -37.90
CA GLU A 143 -7.96 -4.80 -37.65
C GLU A 143 -7.78 -5.41 -36.25
N MET A 144 -8.72 -5.07 -35.37
CA MET A 144 -8.75 -5.55 -33.98
C MET A 144 -9.53 -6.86 -33.93
N ARG A 145 -8.83 -7.98 -33.91
CA ARG A 145 -9.41 -9.33 -33.88
C ARG A 145 -9.66 -9.76 -32.47
N ILE A 146 -10.94 -9.90 -32.11
CA ILE A 146 -11.36 -10.33 -30.78
C ILE A 146 -11.85 -11.78 -30.84
N PHE A 147 -11.34 -12.57 -29.91
CA PHE A 147 -11.90 -13.86 -29.53
C PHE A 147 -12.46 -13.71 -28.11
N GLU A 148 -13.78 -13.68 -27.97
CA GLU A 148 -14.43 -13.41 -26.67
C GLU A 148 -14.40 -14.64 -25.75
N GLY A 149 -14.46 -15.82 -26.33
CA GLY A 149 -14.53 -17.07 -25.58
C GLY A 149 -15.80 -17.20 -24.74
N ARG A 150 -15.78 -18.08 -23.76
CA ARG A 150 -16.85 -18.24 -22.78
C ARG A 150 -16.48 -17.68 -21.42
N GLN A 151 -17.48 -17.36 -20.60
CA GLN A 151 -17.26 -16.94 -19.23
C GLN A 151 -16.68 -18.09 -18.40
N ALA A 152 -15.74 -17.74 -17.52
CA ALA A 152 -15.14 -18.66 -16.56
C ALA A 152 -15.73 -18.43 -15.15
N THR A 153 -16.13 -19.52 -14.51
CA THR A 153 -16.56 -19.52 -13.11
C THR A 153 -15.42 -20.01 -12.22
N ILE A 154 -15.22 -19.35 -11.10
CA ILE A 154 -14.21 -19.75 -10.10
C ILE A 154 -14.66 -21.10 -9.47
N ASN A 155 -13.89 -22.16 -9.69
CA ASN A 155 -14.16 -23.48 -9.13
C ASN A 155 -13.55 -23.63 -7.73
N LYS A 156 -12.26 -23.30 -7.58
CA LYS A 156 -11.53 -23.46 -6.33
C LYS A 156 -10.66 -22.24 -6.04
N VAL A 157 -10.57 -21.87 -4.75
CA VAL A 157 -9.63 -20.86 -4.25
C VAL A 157 -8.77 -21.52 -3.19
N SER A 158 -7.46 -21.60 -3.41
CA SER A 158 -6.46 -22.16 -2.50
C SER A 158 -5.56 -21.04 -1.95
N ILE A 159 -5.09 -21.21 -0.71
CA ILE A 159 -4.18 -20.30 -0.04
C ILE A 159 -3.03 -21.16 0.49
N ASN A 160 -1.80 -20.79 0.14
CA ASN A 160 -0.59 -21.50 0.54
C ASN A 160 0.37 -20.50 1.22
N GLY A 161 1.22 -20.98 2.15
CA GLY A 161 2.25 -20.16 2.78
C GLY A 161 1.78 -19.24 3.90
N ASN A 162 0.57 -19.45 4.40
CA ASN A 162 0.01 -18.71 5.54
C ASN A 162 0.39 -19.32 6.90
N ASP A 163 1.65 -19.75 7.07
CA ASP A 163 2.13 -20.54 8.21
C ASP A 163 1.90 -19.89 9.58
N ARG A 164 1.83 -18.56 9.63
CA ARG A 164 1.68 -17.78 10.87
C ARG A 164 0.24 -17.34 11.16
N LEU A 165 -0.62 -17.28 10.14
CA LEU A 165 -2.03 -16.91 10.25
C LEU A 165 -2.93 -18.11 10.00
N TYR A 166 -4.11 -18.10 10.61
CA TYR A 166 -5.16 -19.04 10.23
C TYR A 166 -5.68 -18.73 8.83
N GLU A 167 -5.98 -19.76 8.08
CA GLU A 167 -6.47 -19.63 6.69
C GLU A 167 -7.72 -18.76 6.58
N ASN A 168 -8.64 -18.87 7.54
CA ASN A 168 -9.87 -18.08 7.58
C ASN A 168 -9.59 -16.57 7.69
N VAL A 169 -8.46 -16.17 8.30
CA VAL A 169 -8.05 -14.77 8.44
C VAL A 169 -7.66 -14.19 7.08
N VAL A 170 -6.97 -14.95 6.24
CA VAL A 170 -6.64 -14.56 4.87
C VAL A 170 -7.88 -14.65 3.97
N ARG A 171 -8.59 -15.77 4.04
CA ARG A 171 -9.74 -16.06 3.18
C ARG A 171 -10.86 -15.03 3.29
N ARG A 172 -11.09 -14.45 4.46
CA ARG A 172 -12.11 -13.41 4.66
C ARG A 172 -11.82 -12.09 3.95
N GLU A 173 -10.54 -11.82 3.63
CA GLU A 173 -10.13 -10.62 2.88
C GLU A 173 -10.30 -10.81 1.36
N LEU A 174 -10.41 -12.06 0.88
CA LEU A 174 -10.53 -12.33 -0.55
C LEU A 174 -11.88 -11.91 -1.10
N ARG A 175 -11.85 -11.30 -2.27
CA ARG A 175 -13.04 -10.98 -3.08
C ARG A 175 -13.41 -12.12 -4.01
N THR A 176 -12.42 -12.89 -4.46
CA THR A 176 -12.61 -14.08 -5.28
C THR A 176 -13.17 -15.23 -4.46
N ARG A 177 -14.33 -15.76 -4.85
CA ARG A 177 -15.01 -16.85 -4.13
C ARG A 177 -15.45 -17.95 -5.11
N PRO A 178 -15.37 -19.22 -4.72
CA PRO A 178 -15.91 -20.30 -5.53
C PRO A 178 -17.39 -20.07 -5.91
N GLY A 179 -17.75 -20.37 -7.14
CA GLY A 179 -19.08 -20.17 -7.70
C GLY A 179 -19.37 -18.78 -8.28
N GLN A 180 -18.48 -17.81 -8.11
CA GLN A 180 -18.57 -16.48 -8.76
C GLN A 180 -17.92 -16.51 -10.13
N LEU A 181 -18.33 -15.60 -11.01
CA LEU A 181 -17.62 -15.33 -12.25
C LEU A 181 -16.21 -14.81 -11.94
N PHE A 182 -15.25 -15.15 -12.78
CA PHE A 182 -13.91 -14.59 -12.70
C PHE A 182 -13.98 -13.07 -12.91
N SER A 183 -13.22 -12.33 -12.11
CA SER A 183 -13.03 -10.89 -12.26
C SER A 183 -11.57 -10.55 -11.97
N ARG A 184 -10.90 -9.91 -12.93
CA ARG A 184 -9.53 -9.42 -12.73
C ARG A 184 -9.47 -8.34 -11.66
N GLU A 185 -10.47 -7.48 -11.61
CA GLU A 185 -10.59 -6.44 -10.58
C GLU A 185 -10.67 -7.06 -9.19
N ASP A 186 -11.52 -8.06 -8.97
CA ASP A 186 -11.66 -8.77 -7.69
C ASP A 186 -10.38 -9.51 -7.32
N LEU A 187 -9.67 -10.09 -8.29
CA LEU A 187 -8.37 -10.73 -8.09
C LEU A 187 -7.33 -9.72 -7.61
N MET A 188 -7.18 -8.61 -8.34
CA MET A 188 -6.22 -7.55 -8.00
C MET A 188 -6.55 -6.88 -6.66
N ARG A 189 -7.84 -6.73 -6.37
CA ARG A 189 -8.31 -6.24 -5.09
C ARG A 189 -7.97 -7.20 -3.95
N SER A 190 -8.19 -8.50 -4.14
CA SER A 190 -7.81 -9.52 -3.17
C SER A 190 -6.31 -9.48 -2.86
N MET A 191 -5.48 -9.33 -3.87
CA MET A 191 -4.03 -9.17 -3.68
C MET A 191 -3.68 -7.93 -2.87
N ARG A 192 -4.30 -6.79 -3.17
CA ARG A 192 -4.09 -5.55 -2.40
C ARG A 192 -4.54 -5.68 -0.95
N GLU A 193 -5.68 -6.30 -0.69
CA GLU A 193 -6.16 -6.55 0.68
C GLU A 193 -5.17 -7.45 1.46
N ILE A 194 -4.64 -8.51 0.83
CA ILE A 194 -3.60 -9.36 1.44
C ILE A 194 -2.31 -8.56 1.72
N GLN A 195 -1.87 -7.72 0.79
CA GLN A 195 -0.68 -6.86 0.99
C GLN A 195 -0.88 -5.89 2.17
N GLN A 196 -2.07 -5.29 2.27
CA GLN A 196 -2.41 -4.34 3.32
C GLN A 196 -2.47 -4.97 4.71
N MET A 197 -2.71 -6.28 4.81
CA MET A 197 -2.63 -6.99 6.10
C MET A 197 -1.23 -6.88 6.74
N GLY A 198 -0.17 -6.72 5.94
CA GLY A 198 1.21 -6.56 6.40
C GLY A 198 1.85 -7.82 6.98
N HIS A 199 1.20 -8.98 6.87
CA HIS A 199 1.69 -10.27 7.37
C HIS A 199 2.45 -11.08 6.34
N PHE A 200 2.47 -10.63 5.09
CA PHE A 200 3.11 -11.31 3.96
C PHE A 200 4.11 -10.40 3.27
N ASP A 201 5.08 -10.99 2.59
CA ASP A 201 6.03 -10.26 1.75
C ASP A 201 5.31 -9.78 0.48
N PRO A 202 5.14 -8.47 0.28
CA PRO A 202 4.36 -7.94 -0.84
C PRO A 202 4.99 -8.24 -2.21
N GLU A 203 6.31 -8.47 -2.28
CA GLU A 203 7.02 -8.78 -3.53
C GLU A 203 6.82 -10.24 -3.97
N GLN A 204 6.39 -11.10 -3.04
CA GLN A 204 6.23 -12.53 -3.27
C GLN A 204 4.76 -12.98 -3.29
N ILE A 205 3.81 -12.06 -3.27
CA ILE A 205 2.40 -12.38 -3.43
C ILE A 205 2.11 -12.52 -4.92
N GLN A 206 1.95 -13.75 -5.38
CA GLN A 206 1.62 -14.04 -6.77
C GLN A 206 0.35 -14.90 -6.85
N PRO A 207 -0.62 -14.54 -7.70
CA PRO A 207 -1.77 -15.38 -7.95
C PRO A 207 -1.38 -16.46 -8.96
N ASP A 208 -1.67 -17.70 -8.64
CA ASP A 208 -1.63 -18.82 -9.58
C ASP A 208 -3.03 -18.99 -10.19
N ILE A 209 -3.15 -18.70 -11.47
CA ILE A 209 -4.41 -18.79 -12.21
C ILE A 209 -4.33 -20.00 -13.11
N GLN A 210 -5.16 -21.02 -12.84
CA GLN A 210 -5.21 -22.26 -13.59
C GLN A 210 -6.55 -22.35 -14.36
N PRO A 211 -6.60 -21.83 -15.60
CA PRO A 211 -7.80 -21.89 -16.42
C PRO A 211 -8.07 -23.32 -16.91
N LYS A 212 -9.36 -23.71 -16.90
CA LYS A 212 -9.87 -24.98 -17.44
C LYS A 212 -10.85 -24.69 -18.57
N PRO A 213 -10.37 -24.51 -19.80
CA PRO A 213 -11.22 -24.11 -20.92
C PRO A 213 -12.31 -25.13 -21.23
N GLU A 214 -12.06 -26.42 -20.98
CA GLU A 214 -13.01 -27.50 -21.25
C GLU A 214 -14.29 -27.38 -20.42
N ASP A 215 -14.10 -27.02 -19.12
CA ASP A 215 -15.20 -26.91 -18.17
C ASP A 215 -15.76 -25.49 -18.05
N GLY A 216 -15.08 -24.48 -18.62
CA GLY A 216 -15.40 -23.07 -18.40
C GLY A 216 -15.19 -22.63 -16.95
N THR A 217 -14.17 -23.20 -16.30
CA THR A 217 -13.85 -22.89 -14.90
C THR A 217 -12.40 -22.45 -14.74
N VAL A 218 -12.10 -21.87 -13.58
CA VAL A 218 -10.76 -21.45 -13.20
C VAL A 218 -10.51 -21.79 -11.75
N ASP A 219 -9.34 -22.35 -11.45
CA ASP A 219 -8.82 -22.46 -10.10
C ASP A 219 -7.85 -21.30 -9.82
N ILE A 220 -7.98 -20.68 -8.64
CA ILE A 220 -7.14 -19.57 -8.23
C ILE A 220 -6.36 -19.97 -6.99
N GLY A 221 -5.03 -19.91 -7.07
CA GLY A 221 -4.11 -20.09 -5.96
C GLY A 221 -3.55 -18.72 -5.50
N TYR A 222 -3.40 -18.54 -4.20
CA TYR A 222 -2.63 -17.44 -3.63
C TYR A 222 -1.42 -18.04 -2.93
N ASP A 223 -0.26 -17.88 -3.53
CA ASP A 223 1.01 -18.31 -2.94
C ASP A 223 1.60 -17.14 -2.17
N LEU A 224 1.72 -17.31 -0.86
CA LEU A 224 2.08 -16.28 0.09
C LEU A 224 3.38 -16.66 0.79
N VAL A 225 4.15 -15.67 1.18
CA VAL A 225 5.32 -15.86 2.04
C VAL A 225 5.11 -15.08 3.32
N SER A 226 4.97 -15.80 4.44
CA SER A 226 4.73 -15.20 5.75
C SER A 226 5.92 -14.36 6.21
N LYS A 227 5.64 -13.14 6.68
CA LYS A 227 6.62 -12.17 7.19
C LYS A 227 6.39 -11.90 8.66
N ALA A 228 7.46 -11.86 9.45
CA ALA A 228 7.39 -11.39 10.83
C ALA A 228 7.26 -9.85 10.81
N ASN A 229 6.22 -9.34 11.45
CA ASN A 229 5.95 -7.90 11.55
C ASN A 229 5.68 -7.43 12.98
N ASP A 230 6.00 -8.26 13.98
CA ASP A 230 6.04 -7.83 15.36
C ASP A 230 7.17 -6.79 15.53
N GLN A 231 6.91 -5.74 16.29
CA GLN A 231 7.79 -4.59 16.37
C GLN A 231 8.17 -4.32 17.84
N VAL A 232 9.44 -4.06 18.06
CA VAL A 232 9.98 -3.50 19.30
C VAL A 232 10.52 -2.12 18.96
N GLU A 233 9.90 -1.09 19.52
CA GLU A 233 10.32 0.29 19.34
C GLU A 233 10.96 0.77 20.65
N PHE A 234 12.20 1.21 20.57
CA PHE A 234 12.89 1.92 21.63
C PHE A 234 13.19 3.33 21.15
N SER A 235 12.80 4.32 21.94
CA SER A 235 13.16 5.72 21.67
C SER A 235 13.63 6.40 22.95
N ALA A 236 14.63 7.27 22.81
CA ALA A 236 15.12 8.11 23.87
C ALA A 236 15.19 9.55 23.38
N GLY A 237 14.73 10.47 24.21
CA GLY A 237 14.75 11.90 23.95
C GLY A 237 15.39 12.64 25.12
N TRP A 238 15.95 13.81 24.83
CA TRP A 238 16.47 14.73 25.86
C TRP A 238 15.60 15.98 25.88
N GLY A 239 15.09 16.32 27.05
CA GLY A 239 14.29 17.55 27.27
C GLY A 239 14.75 18.31 28.50
N GLN A 240 14.05 19.37 28.86
CA GLN A 240 14.34 20.19 30.06
C GLN A 240 14.24 19.37 31.36
N THR A 241 13.48 18.29 31.36
CA THR A 241 13.28 17.40 32.51
C THR A 241 14.28 16.23 32.52
N GLY A 242 15.27 16.23 31.62
CA GLY A 242 16.25 15.18 31.47
C GLY A 242 15.95 14.22 30.35
N ILE A 243 16.49 13.00 30.46
CA ILE A 243 16.29 11.94 29.47
C ILE A 243 14.92 11.30 29.68
N ILE A 244 14.15 11.17 28.60
CA ILE A 244 12.92 10.41 28.56
C ILE A 244 13.11 9.18 27.68
N GLY A 245 12.76 8.01 28.16
CA GLY A 245 12.79 6.75 27.41
C GLY A 245 11.40 6.23 27.16
N LYS A 246 11.17 5.67 25.97
CA LYS A 246 9.95 4.95 25.61
C LYS A 246 10.32 3.56 25.09
N LEU A 247 9.59 2.56 25.55
CA LEU A 247 9.59 1.20 25.00
C LEU A 247 8.17 0.86 24.57
N SER A 248 8.01 0.39 23.32
CA SER A 248 6.73 -0.08 22.79
C SER A 248 6.92 -1.46 22.15
N LEU A 249 6.06 -2.39 22.51
CA LEU A 249 5.97 -3.73 21.96
C LEU A 249 4.67 -3.84 21.21
N LYS A 250 4.73 -4.13 19.91
CA LYS A 250 3.58 -4.30 19.05
C LYS A 250 3.57 -5.71 18.46
N PHE A 251 2.57 -6.48 18.82
CA PHE A 251 2.31 -7.82 18.33
C PHE A 251 1.16 -7.76 17.34
N THR A 252 1.44 -8.03 16.07
CA THR A 252 0.49 -7.79 14.98
C THR A 252 -0.34 -9.00 14.61
N ASN A 253 0.03 -10.18 15.08
CA ASN A 253 -0.68 -11.42 14.82
C ASN A 253 -1.24 -12.06 16.11
N PHE A 254 -1.71 -11.24 17.03
CA PHE A 254 -2.24 -11.70 18.30
C PHE A 254 -3.56 -12.46 18.12
N SER A 255 -3.86 -13.39 19.04
CA SER A 255 -5.12 -14.13 19.11
C SER A 255 -5.66 -14.16 20.53
N VAL A 256 -6.77 -13.45 20.75
CA VAL A 256 -7.49 -13.52 22.04
C VAL A 256 -8.11 -14.90 22.25
N ALA A 257 -8.59 -15.55 21.19
CA ALA A 257 -9.17 -16.88 21.29
C ALA A 257 -8.14 -17.89 21.81
N ASN A 258 -6.91 -17.86 21.30
CA ASN A 258 -5.84 -18.76 21.76
C ASN A 258 -5.34 -18.41 23.16
N LEU A 259 -5.48 -17.18 23.62
CA LEU A 259 -5.15 -16.79 24.98
C LEU A 259 -6.01 -17.55 26.00
N LEU A 260 -7.25 -17.83 25.65
CA LEU A 260 -8.19 -18.59 26.50
C LEU A 260 -7.97 -20.12 26.42
N HIS A 261 -7.19 -20.61 25.45
CA HIS A 261 -6.90 -22.03 25.22
C HIS A 261 -5.38 -22.29 25.13
N PRO A 262 -4.61 -22.12 26.21
CA PRO A 262 -3.14 -22.08 26.18
C PRO A 262 -2.47 -23.43 25.89
N GLY A 263 -3.18 -24.49 25.57
CA GLY A 263 -2.60 -25.81 25.29
C GLY A 263 -2.54 -26.22 23.83
N GLU A 264 -3.27 -25.56 22.94
CA GLU A 264 -3.52 -26.13 21.62
C GLU A 264 -2.80 -25.42 20.45
N ASN A 265 -2.52 -24.11 20.54
CA ASN A 265 -2.04 -23.35 19.38
C ASN A 265 -1.04 -22.22 19.68
N TYR A 266 -0.19 -22.36 20.70
CA TYR A 266 0.85 -21.37 20.97
C TYR A 266 2.01 -21.51 19.97
N ARG A 267 2.13 -20.57 19.05
CA ARG A 267 3.22 -20.49 18.05
C ARG A 267 4.23 -19.39 18.36
N GLY A 268 4.57 -19.16 19.64
CA GLY A 268 5.50 -18.12 20.06
C GLY A 268 5.35 -17.74 21.54
N ILE A 269 5.90 -16.59 21.93
CA ILE A 269 5.82 -16.07 23.31
C ILE A 269 4.37 -15.68 23.68
N LEU A 270 3.63 -15.14 22.70
CA LEU A 270 2.22 -14.79 22.82
C LEU A 270 1.39 -15.63 21.84
N PRO A 271 0.10 -15.86 22.15
CA PRO A 271 -0.81 -16.57 21.24
C PRO A 271 -1.00 -15.78 19.93
N GLN A 272 -0.83 -16.46 18.81
CA GLN A 272 -0.88 -15.90 17.47
C GLN A 272 -1.88 -16.64 16.58
N GLY A 273 -2.28 -16.04 15.46
CA GLY A 273 -3.06 -16.67 14.40
C GLY A 273 -4.23 -15.87 13.86
N ASP A 274 -4.85 -14.99 14.66
CA ASP A 274 -6.08 -14.27 14.27
C ASP A 274 -5.84 -12.92 13.58
N GLY A 275 -4.57 -12.47 13.45
CA GLY A 275 -4.24 -11.19 12.85
C GLY A 275 -4.70 -9.98 13.66
N GLN A 276 -4.96 -10.15 14.96
CA GLN A 276 -5.27 -9.07 15.89
C GLN A 276 -3.98 -8.36 16.31
N THR A 277 -4.08 -7.12 16.74
CA THR A 277 -2.92 -6.35 17.20
C THR A 277 -3.01 -6.06 18.68
N LEU A 278 -1.95 -6.41 19.43
CA LEU A 278 -1.76 -6.02 20.82
C LEU A 278 -0.55 -5.10 20.91
N THR A 279 -0.72 -3.90 21.47
CA THR A 279 0.38 -2.97 21.71
C THR A 279 0.49 -2.67 23.19
N ILE A 280 1.70 -2.78 23.73
CA ILE A 280 2.02 -2.43 25.11
C ILE A 280 3.14 -1.41 25.06
N SER A 281 2.95 -0.26 25.69
CA SER A 281 4.00 0.75 25.74
C SER A 281 4.19 1.33 27.12
N GLY A 282 5.44 1.70 27.41
CA GLY A 282 5.83 2.40 28.61
C GLY A 282 6.77 3.54 28.27
N GLN A 283 6.57 4.67 28.88
CA GLN A 283 7.40 5.87 28.73
C GLN A 283 7.70 6.46 30.09
N THR A 284 8.96 6.80 30.35
CA THR A 284 9.36 7.39 31.63
C THR A 284 10.59 8.27 31.50
N ASN A 285 10.67 9.30 32.35
CA ASN A 285 11.90 10.02 32.61
C ASN A 285 12.37 9.83 34.07
N ALA A 286 11.97 8.73 34.69
CA ALA A 286 12.30 8.30 36.05
C ALA A 286 11.68 9.16 37.17
N LYS A 287 11.78 10.50 37.10
CA LYS A 287 11.37 11.38 38.20
C LYS A 287 10.02 12.05 37.96
N TYR A 288 9.86 12.67 36.77
CA TYR A 288 8.80 13.62 36.56
C TYR A 288 7.61 13.07 35.79
N TYR A 289 7.84 12.04 34.98
CA TYR A 289 6.82 11.51 34.07
C TYR A 289 6.91 9.99 33.94
N GLN A 290 5.76 9.37 34.04
CA GLN A 290 5.57 7.94 33.76
C GLN A 290 4.25 7.76 33.02
N SER A 291 4.26 6.95 31.98
CA SER A 291 3.07 6.61 31.24
C SER A 291 3.12 5.17 30.76
N TYR A 292 2.02 4.46 30.92
CA TYR A 292 1.85 3.09 30.46
C TYR A 292 0.57 2.98 29.69
N SER A 293 0.61 2.26 28.58
CA SER A 293 -0.60 2.03 27.78
C SER A 293 -0.65 0.60 27.25
N VAL A 294 -1.87 0.10 27.12
CA VAL A 294 -2.20 -1.16 26.47
C VAL A 294 -3.31 -0.90 25.48
N SER A 295 -3.17 -1.35 24.25
CA SER A 295 -4.21 -1.28 23.24
C SER A 295 -4.36 -2.60 22.51
N PHE A 296 -5.59 -2.98 22.27
CA PHE A 296 -6.00 -4.14 21.49
C PHE A 296 -6.81 -3.67 20.29
N TYR A 297 -6.56 -4.27 19.13
CA TYR A 297 -7.27 -3.97 17.89
C TYR A 297 -7.60 -5.26 17.14
N ASP A 298 -8.86 -5.42 16.77
CA ASP A 298 -9.36 -6.51 15.93
C ASP A 298 -10.00 -5.93 14.66
N PRO A 299 -9.44 -6.16 13.46
CA PRO A 299 -10.00 -5.65 12.20
C PRO A 299 -11.29 -6.36 11.77
N TRP A 300 -11.58 -7.55 12.34
CA TRP A 300 -12.73 -8.38 11.98
C TRP A 300 -13.50 -8.86 13.23
N PHE A 301 -13.83 -7.96 14.10
CA PHE A 301 -14.54 -8.26 15.34
C PHE A 301 -15.80 -9.07 15.08
N GLY A 302 -15.86 -10.25 15.71
CA GLY A 302 -16.91 -11.24 15.49
C GLY A 302 -16.71 -12.14 14.25
N GLY A 303 -15.63 -11.97 13.48
CA GLY A 303 -15.17 -12.89 12.42
C GLY A 303 -15.99 -12.94 11.12
N LYS A 304 -17.20 -12.37 11.11
CA LYS A 304 -18.16 -12.49 9.98
C LYS A 304 -18.20 -11.29 9.06
N ARG A 305 -17.80 -10.13 9.52
CA ARG A 305 -17.86 -8.86 8.79
C ARG A 305 -16.62 -8.03 9.10
N PRO A 306 -16.15 -7.18 8.17
CA PRO A 306 -15.00 -6.29 8.39
C PRO A 306 -15.39 -5.12 9.31
N ASN A 307 -15.75 -5.43 10.56
CA ASN A 307 -16.00 -4.47 11.61
C ASN A 307 -14.75 -4.38 12.48
N ALA A 308 -14.12 -3.22 12.50
CA ALA A 308 -12.99 -3.00 13.37
C ALA A 308 -13.45 -2.73 14.81
N PHE A 309 -12.71 -3.25 15.77
CA PHE A 309 -12.93 -3.00 17.19
C PHE A 309 -11.58 -2.72 17.86
N SER A 310 -11.53 -1.70 18.71
CA SER A 310 -10.33 -1.41 19.50
C SER A 310 -10.71 -1.04 20.93
N VAL A 311 -9.90 -1.50 21.86
CA VAL A 311 -9.94 -1.07 23.25
C VAL A 311 -8.54 -0.62 23.64
N SER A 312 -8.43 0.56 24.24
CA SER A 312 -7.18 1.06 24.77
C SER A 312 -7.36 1.58 26.19
N ALA A 313 -6.38 1.30 27.04
CA ALA A 313 -6.29 1.82 28.38
C ALA A 313 -4.92 2.44 28.59
N PHE A 314 -4.88 3.54 29.31
CA PHE A 314 -3.62 4.16 29.68
C PHE A 314 -3.64 4.73 31.11
N TYR A 315 -2.47 4.81 31.66
CA TYR A 315 -2.20 5.48 32.91
C TYR A 315 -1.00 6.40 32.72
N SER A 316 -1.10 7.63 33.18
CA SER A 316 0.04 8.52 33.25
C SER A 316 0.11 9.23 34.59
N ARG A 317 1.33 9.48 35.07
CA ARG A 317 1.61 10.30 36.24
C ARG A 317 2.67 11.33 35.87
N GLN A 318 2.38 12.56 36.21
CA GLN A 318 3.31 13.67 36.07
C GLN A 318 3.45 14.36 37.43
N THR A 319 4.67 14.55 37.88
CA THR A 319 4.98 15.33 39.09
C THR A 319 5.31 16.78 38.73
N ASP A 320 5.18 17.69 39.70
CA ASP A 320 5.32 19.13 39.44
C ASP A 320 6.72 19.50 38.90
N ILE A 321 6.72 20.26 37.85
CA ILE A 321 7.90 20.90 37.24
C ILE A 321 7.50 22.32 36.94
N SER A 322 7.62 23.21 37.89
CA SER A 322 7.39 24.65 37.77
C SER A 322 6.38 25.19 36.74
N SER A 323 5.64 26.22 37.11
CA SER A 323 4.46 26.80 36.48
C SER A 323 4.52 27.22 34.99
N ARG A 324 5.66 27.17 34.33
CA ARG A 324 5.81 27.55 32.92
C ARG A 324 5.59 26.41 31.91
N TYR A 325 5.50 25.17 32.36
CA TYR A 325 5.33 24.02 31.47
C TYR A 325 3.89 23.78 31.00
N TYR A 326 2.94 24.53 31.52
CA TYR A 326 1.50 24.37 31.24
C TYR A 326 1.01 25.06 29.98
N ASN A 327 1.87 25.39 29.04
CA ASN A 327 1.37 25.86 27.76
C ASN A 327 0.89 24.66 26.94
N SER A 328 -0.38 24.66 26.66
CA SER A 328 -1.33 23.69 26.11
C SER A 328 -0.88 22.71 24.99
N SER A 329 0.33 22.83 24.46
CA SER A 329 0.79 22.02 23.32
C SER A 329 1.24 20.60 23.71
N TYR A 330 1.66 20.37 24.96
CA TYR A 330 2.17 19.06 25.36
C TYR A 330 1.05 18.02 25.56
N PHE A 331 -0.08 18.43 26.11
CA PHE A 331 -1.24 17.56 26.30
C PHE A 331 -1.92 17.21 24.97
N ASN A 332 -2.05 18.15 24.05
CA ASN A 332 -2.62 17.91 22.73
C ASN A 332 -1.74 17.02 21.84
N ASN A 333 -0.41 17.13 21.91
CA ASN A 333 0.49 16.29 21.15
C ASN A 333 0.52 14.85 21.66
N TYR A 334 0.37 14.62 22.96
CA TYR A 334 0.29 13.26 23.51
C TYR A 334 -0.99 12.55 23.08
N TYR A 335 -2.12 13.26 23.07
CA TYR A 335 -3.39 12.74 22.58
C TYR A 335 -3.32 12.36 21.10
N ASN A 336 -2.81 13.26 20.28
CA ASN A 336 -2.65 13.02 18.85
C ASN A 336 -1.66 11.89 18.53
N SER A 337 -0.63 11.66 19.34
CA SER A 337 0.32 10.56 19.12
C SER A 337 -0.23 9.19 19.50
N MET A 338 -1.18 9.10 20.43
CA MET A 338 -1.88 7.86 20.75
C MET A 338 -2.87 7.45 19.66
N TYR A 339 -3.48 8.43 18.99
CA TYR A 339 -4.49 8.19 17.96
C TYR A 339 -3.96 8.13 16.55
N SER A 340 -2.74 8.65 16.29
CA SER A 340 -2.12 8.57 14.96
C SER A 340 -1.39 7.24 14.75
N GLY A 341 -2.12 6.14 14.84
CA GLY A 341 -1.69 4.84 14.32
C GLY A 341 -1.56 4.84 12.78
N TYR A 342 -1.82 5.97 12.13
CA TYR A 342 -1.63 6.22 10.72
C TYR A 342 -0.90 7.55 10.52
N GLY A 343 0.40 7.44 10.25
CA GLY A 343 1.28 8.39 9.56
C GLY A 343 1.07 9.89 9.80
N GLY A 344 1.80 10.48 10.77
CA GLY A 344 1.93 11.92 10.87
C GLY A 344 3.22 12.31 11.58
N TYR A 345 4.11 12.97 10.89
CA TYR A 345 5.35 13.54 11.40
C TYR A 345 5.08 14.71 12.36
N GLY A 346 5.43 14.54 13.63
CA GLY A 346 5.35 15.61 14.64
C GLY A 346 6.49 16.63 14.48
N MET A 347 6.13 17.87 14.31
CA MET A 347 7.03 19.01 14.20
C MET A 347 7.40 19.52 15.60
N TYR A 348 8.69 19.50 15.95
CA TYR A 348 9.23 20.00 17.21
C TYR A 348 9.31 21.54 17.17
N ASN A 349 8.67 22.20 18.13
CA ASN A 349 8.77 23.63 18.29
C ASN A 349 9.81 23.96 19.41
N TYR A 350 10.91 24.59 19.04
CA TYR A 350 11.95 25.07 19.96
C TYR A 350 11.57 26.45 20.49
N GLY A 351 11.35 26.57 21.80
CA GLY A 351 11.07 27.83 22.47
C GLY A 351 11.94 28.04 23.73
N ASN A 352 12.73 29.03 23.66
CA ASN A 352 13.45 29.88 24.64
C ASN A 352 13.79 29.34 26.05
N TYR A 353 15.10 29.27 26.31
CA TYR A 353 15.73 28.95 27.60
C TYR A 353 15.74 30.15 28.54
N ASN A 354 15.28 29.95 29.78
CA ASN A 354 15.71 30.75 30.94
C ASN A 354 15.82 29.82 32.16
N ASN A 355 16.95 29.94 32.89
CA ASN A 355 17.32 29.22 34.09
C ASN A 355 16.23 29.32 35.17
N TYR A 356 15.73 28.17 35.64
CA TYR A 356 14.95 28.05 36.86
C TYR A 356 15.40 26.82 37.62
N GLU A 357 15.61 26.99 38.95
CA GLU A 357 15.86 25.89 39.87
C GLU A 357 14.72 24.86 39.78
N ASN A 358 15.10 23.62 39.53
CA ASN A 358 14.19 22.48 39.44
C ASN A 358 13.72 22.11 40.85
N TYR A 359 12.60 22.66 41.27
CA TYR A 359 11.94 22.25 42.49
C TYR A 359 11.14 20.98 42.20
N TYR A 360 11.70 19.84 42.60
CA TYR A 360 11.01 18.55 42.48
C TYR A 360 10.23 18.29 43.79
N ASP A 361 8.92 18.26 43.68
CA ASP A 361 8.02 17.91 44.78
C ASP A 361 7.23 16.65 44.38
N PRO A 362 7.59 15.46 44.92
CA PRO A 362 6.93 14.20 44.57
C PRO A 362 5.48 14.12 45.06
N ASP A 363 5.10 14.93 46.04
CA ASP A 363 3.75 14.93 46.61
C ASP A 363 2.76 15.69 45.70
N LYS A 364 3.28 16.60 44.89
CA LYS A 364 2.50 17.33 43.86
C LYS A 364 2.49 16.55 42.58
N SER A 365 1.34 15.97 42.25
CA SER A 365 1.23 15.16 41.02
C SER A 365 -0.15 15.26 40.40
N ILE A 366 -0.17 15.09 39.08
CA ILE A 366 -1.37 14.82 38.30
C ILE A 366 -1.30 13.38 37.79
N GLN A 367 -2.30 12.61 38.09
CA GLN A 367 -2.47 11.27 37.56
C GLN A 367 -3.65 11.27 36.60
N MET A 368 -3.51 10.56 35.50
CA MET A 368 -4.56 10.45 34.49
C MET A 368 -4.77 8.99 34.14
N TRP A 369 -6.01 8.55 34.22
CA TRP A 369 -6.46 7.26 33.76
C TRP A 369 -7.37 7.47 32.54
N GLY A 370 -7.16 6.71 31.50
CA GLY A 370 -8.01 6.77 30.33
C GLY A 370 -8.39 5.40 29.83
N LEU A 371 -9.60 5.30 29.35
CA LEU A 371 -10.15 4.15 28.63
C LEU A 371 -10.82 4.67 27.35
N ALA A 372 -10.52 4.06 26.21
CA ALA A 372 -11.19 4.35 24.96
C ALA A 372 -11.64 3.06 24.29
N VAL A 373 -12.82 3.10 23.69
CA VAL A 373 -13.38 2.01 22.90
C VAL A 373 -13.78 2.56 21.55
N MET A 374 -13.27 1.95 20.50
CA MET A 374 -13.55 2.32 19.13
C MET A 374 -14.26 1.17 18.41
N PHE A 375 -15.25 1.52 17.62
CA PHE A 375 -15.92 0.61 16.70
C PHE A 375 -15.89 1.20 15.30
N GLY A 376 -15.40 0.42 14.32
CA GLY A 376 -15.33 0.76 12.90
C GLY A 376 -16.20 -0.18 12.09
N LYS A 377 -16.88 0.36 11.07
CA LYS A 377 -17.70 -0.41 10.15
C LYS A 377 -17.41 0.01 8.72
N ARG A 378 -17.02 -0.95 7.87
CA ARG A 378 -16.91 -0.73 6.42
C ARG A 378 -18.34 -0.62 5.86
N LEU A 379 -18.62 0.48 5.16
CA LEU A 379 -19.95 0.73 4.60
C LEU A 379 -20.13 -0.08 3.31
N LYS A 380 -21.37 -0.29 2.90
CA LYS A 380 -21.72 -0.89 1.62
C LYS A 380 -22.20 0.15 0.60
N TRP A 381 -22.54 1.33 1.07
CA TRP A 381 -23.04 2.44 0.28
C TRP A 381 -22.34 3.74 0.72
N PRO A 382 -21.86 4.58 -0.19
CA PRO A 382 -21.93 4.44 -1.67
C PRO A 382 -21.10 3.29 -2.22
N ASP A 383 -19.99 2.92 -1.58
CA ASP A 383 -19.17 1.75 -1.86
C ASP A 383 -18.45 1.26 -0.59
N ASP A 384 -17.69 0.19 -0.67
CA ASP A 384 -17.02 -0.41 0.49
C ASP A 384 -15.61 0.15 0.78
N TYR A 385 -15.20 1.22 0.11
CA TYR A 385 -14.03 2.03 0.46
C TYR A 385 -14.32 2.99 1.62
N PHE A 386 -15.60 3.33 1.85
CA PHE A 386 -15.99 4.16 2.99
C PHE A 386 -16.02 3.37 4.29
N GLN A 387 -15.40 3.93 5.32
CA GLN A 387 -15.42 3.38 6.66
C GLN A 387 -16.01 4.42 7.64
N PHE A 388 -17.00 4.00 8.41
CA PHE A 388 -17.51 4.75 9.55
C PHE A 388 -16.79 4.30 10.81
N THR A 389 -16.29 5.23 11.60
CA THR A 389 -15.62 4.95 12.86
C THR A 389 -16.26 5.80 13.95
N ALA A 390 -16.61 5.19 15.08
CA ALA A 390 -17.09 5.86 16.27
C ALA A 390 -16.22 5.46 17.45
N GLU A 391 -15.91 6.42 18.30
CA GLU A 391 -15.10 6.22 19.48
C GLU A 391 -15.76 6.87 20.69
N LEU A 392 -15.70 6.15 21.81
CA LEU A 392 -16.06 6.65 23.12
C LEU A 392 -14.83 6.58 24.03
N SER A 393 -14.45 7.72 24.61
CA SER A 393 -13.34 7.80 25.54
C SER A 393 -13.77 8.37 26.89
N TYR A 394 -13.19 7.84 27.95
CA TYR A 394 -13.37 8.30 29.31
C TYR A 394 -11.99 8.58 29.93
N GLN A 395 -11.89 9.72 30.60
CA GLN A 395 -10.66 10.12 31.29
C GLN A 395 -10.96 10.60 32.69
N ARG A 396 -10.12 10.17 33.63
CA ARG A 396 -10.17 10.59 35.02
C ARG A 396 -8.83 11.21 35.41
N TYR A 397 -8.90 12.42 35.92
CA TYR A 397 -7.77 13.14 36.49
C TYR A 397 -7.82 13.09 38.01
N ILE A 398 -6.69 12.76 38.63
CA ILE A 398 -6.51 12.78 40.07
C ILE A 398 -5.36 13.76 40.35
N LEU A 399 -5.68 14.81 41.09
CA LEU A 399 -4.77 15.89 41.41
C LEU A 399 -4.38 15.76 42.89
N SER A 400 -3.09 15.75 43.16
CA SER A 400 -2.52 15.75 44.51
C SER A 400 -1.74 17.03 44.66
N ASP A 401 -2.23 17.93 45.54
CA ASP A 401 -1.65 19.26 45.87
C ASP A 401 -1.18 20.08 44.65
N TRP A 402 -1.94 19.98 43.56
CA TRP A 402 -1.63 20.56 42.27
C TRP A 402 -2.20 21.99 42.19
N GLN A 403 -1.35 23.02 42.27
CA GLN A 403 -1.78 24.42 42.39
C GLN A 403 -2.05 25.14 41.05
N TYR A 404 -1.85 24.47 39.90
CA TYR A 404 -1.78 25.13 38.58
C TYR A 404 -2.86 24.71 37.59
N PHE A 405 -4.04 24.38 38.03
CA PHE A 405 -5.15 24.38 37.10
C PHE A 405 -5.60 25.82 36.90
N PRO A 406 -5.59 26.39 35.69
CA PRO A 406 -6.35 27.56 35.44
C PRO A 406 -7.83 27.17 35.60
N VAL A 407 -8.38 27.45 36.77
CA VAL A 407 -9.83 27.50 36.94
C VAL A 407 -10.23 28.65 36.04
N THR A 408 -10.68 28.36 34.82
CA THR A 408 -11.45 29.34 34.05
C THR A 408 -12.70 29.59 34.85
N ASN A 409 -12.65 30.65 35.68
CA ASN A 409 -13.82 31.22 36.26
C ASN A 409 -14.73 31.60 35.09
N GLY A 410 -15.71 30.73 34.83
CA GLY A 410 -16.79 31.06 33.93
C GLY A 410 -17.46 32.33 34.40
N LYS A 411 -17.37 33.34 33.60
CA LYS A 411 -18.34 34.42 33.47
C LYS A 411 -19.02 34.26 32.14
#